data_1167c5d0b3b404ef654a58b3d095f27b
#
_entry.id   1167c5d0b3b404ef654a58b3d095f27b
#
_cell.length_a   1.000
_cell.length_b   1.000
_cell.length_c   1.000
_cell.angle_alpha   90.00
_cell.angle_beta   90.00
_cell.angle_gamma   90.00
#
_symmetry.space_group_name_H-M   'P 1'
#
loop_
_entity.id
_entity.type
_entity.pdbx_description
1 polymer ?
#
loop_
_entity_poly.entity_id
_entity_poly.type
_entity_poly.pdbx_seq_one_letter_code
_entity_poly.pdbx_strand_id
1 'polypeptide(L)'
;MKKKYQNGFFIFGIVVLIVMVTQLDFDKVWKGLQNAGYWFFAVVALWFFLYIFNTASWYFIIRSQETKEEKTKKVIPFWWLYKVSVSGFALNYATPGGLMGGEPYRIMELTPKIGVERATSSVLLFVMTHIFSHFWFWLLSIPLFILTQEVSVFMAIILSLVGTFCVVAIWFFLSGYKKGLAVRMMRLLGNIPGARKWAKRYVVEHDEQLRNIDNQIAALHNQQRKTFFSVVLSELMCRVFSALEVYFILLVLFPSVNYLNCILIISFTTLFANLLFFMPLQLGGREGGFLMSVSGLGLTASAGIFVALIVRVRELIWTAIGLLLIKFNKQHRKS
;
A
#
# COMPACT_ATOMS: atom_id res chain seq x y z
N MET A 1 -25.20 6.99 13.02
CA MET A 1 -24.50 7.31 11.75
C MET A 1 -23.51 6.23 11.29
N LYS A 2 -22.65 5.65 12.15
CA LYS A 2 -21.60 4.68 11.77
C LYS A 2 -22.06 3.42 11.03
N LYS A 3 -23.18 2.81 11.40
CA LYS A 3 -23.71 1.58 10.75
C LYS A 3 -24.02 1.80 9.26
N LYS A 4 -24.56 2.97 8.91
CA LYS A 4 -24.93 3.33 7.53
C LYS A 4 -23.67 3.44 6.63
N TYR A 5 -22.63 4.11 7.14
CA TYR A 5 -21.36 4.25 6.38
C TYR A 5 -20.61 2.92 6.21
N GLN A 6 -20.52 2.10 7.26
CA GLN A 6 -19.91 0.77 7.16
C GLN A 6 -20.64 -0.12 6.16
N ASN A 7 -21.99 -0.10 6.16
CA ASN A 7 -22.77 -0.83 5.16
C ASN A 7 -22.53 -0.27 3.76
N GLY A 8 -22.42 1.06 3.61
CA GLY A 8 -22.08 1.69 2.34
C GLY A 8 -20.71 1.20 1.82
N PHE A 9 -19.67 1.24 2.63
CA PHE A 9 -18.35 0.73 2.24
C PHE A 9 -18.37 -0.77 1.90
N PHE A 10 -19.10 -1.57 2.67
CA PHE A 10 -19.23 -3.01 2.39
C PHE A 10 -19.94 -3.29 1.07
N ILE A 11 -21.11 -2.64 0.84
CA ILE A 11 -21.88 -2.81 -0.42
C ILE A 11 -21.05 -2.34 -1.61
N PHE A 12 -20.43 -1.17 -1.50
CA PHE A 12 -19.55 -0.64 -2.54
C PHE A 12 -18.42 -1.63 -2.86
N GLY A 13 -17.73 -2.15 -1.84
CA GLY A 13 -16.66 -3.13 -2.02
C GLY A 13 -17.13 -4.43 -2.69
N ILE A 14 -18.32 -4.93 -2.32
CA ILE A 14 -18.93 -6.12 -2.96
C ILE A 14 -19.24 -5.88 -4.43
N VAL A 15 -19.83 -4.73 -4.78
CA VAL A 15 -20.14 -4.38 -6.17
C VAL A 15 -18.84 -4.37 -7.01
N VAL A 16 -17.79 -3.74 -6.50
CA VAL A 16 -16.50 -3.70 -7.20
C VAL A 16 -15.88 -5.10 -7.30
N LEU A 17 -15.94 -5.90 -6.24
CA LEU A 17 -15.45 -7.28 -6.27
C LEU A 17 -16.16 -8.10 -7.36
N ILE A 18 -17.49 -7.97 -7.50
CA ILE A 18 -18.26 -8.62 -8.56
C ILE A 18 -17.77 -8.16 -9.93
N VAL A 19 -17.63 -6.84 -10.15
CA VAL A 19 -17.12 -6.29 -11.41
C VAL A 19 -15.73 -6.85 -11.73
N MET A 20 -14.82 -6.95 -10.74
CA MET A 20 -13.50 -7.53 -10.95
C MET A 20 -13.56 -9.02 -11.34
N VAL A 21 -14.43 -9.79 -10.70
CA VAL A 21 -14.60 -11.22 -11.01
C VAL A 21 -15.13 -11.41 -12.44
N THR A 22 -16.05 -10.55 -12.91
CA THR A 22 -16.57 -10.63 -14.28
C THR A 22 -15.53 -10.29 -15.37
N GLN A 23 -14.44 -9.64 -15.00
CA GLN A 23 -13.32 -9.35 -15.93
C GLN A 23 -12.32 -10.50 -16.06
N LEU A 24 -12.47 -11.57 -15.27
CA LEU A 24 -11.58 -12.73 -15.32
C LEU A 24 -11.96 -13.70 -16.42
N ASP A 25 -10.95 -14.19 -17.13
CA ASP A 25 -11.05 -15.36 -17.98
C ASP A 25 -10.95 -16.62 -17.09
N PHE A 26 -12.10 -17.20 -16.78
CA PHE A 26 -12.20 -18.33 -15.84
C PHE A 26 -11.42 -19.56 -16.30
N ASP A 27 -11.32 -19.82 -17.60
CA ASP A 27 -10.56 -20.96 -18.12
C ASP A 27 -9.07 -20.78 -17.88
N LYS A 28 -8.55 -19.57 -18.11
CA LYS A 28 -7.15 -19.25 -17.81
C LYS A 28 -6.86 -19.28 -16.31
N VAL A 29 -7.78 -18.74 -15.49
CA VAL A 29 -7.66 -18.78 -14.02
C VAL A 29 -7.61 -20.23 -13.54
N TRP A 30 -8.52 -21.09 -14.00
CA TRP A 30 -8.59 -22.49 -13.59
C TRP A 30 -7.33 -23.27 -13.96
N LYS A 31 -6.87 -23.14 -15.21
CA LYS A 31 -5.60 -23.75 -15.66
C LYS A 31 -4.40 -23.21 -14.88
N GLY A 32 -4.38 -21.90 -14.62
CA GLY A 32 -3.33 -21.27 -13.82
C GLY A 32 -3.26 -21.80 -12.39
N LEU A 33 -4.42 -21.98 -11.74
CA LEU A 33 -4.50 -22.52 -10.37
C LEU A 33 -4.08 -24.00 -10.32
N GLN A 34 -4.50 -24.81 -11.31
CA GLN A 34 -4.08 -26.21 -11.42
C GLN A 34 -2.55 -26.30 -11.57
N ASN A 35 -1.96 -25.46 -12.41
CA ASN A 35 -0.51 -25.42 -12.60
C ASN A 35 0.22 -24.94 -11.34
N ALA A 36 -0.30 -23.91 -10.65
CA ALA A 36 0.31 -23.36 -9.44
C ALA A 36 0.32 -24.35 -8.27
N GLY A 37 -0.66 -25.26 -8.20
CA GLY A 37 -0.75 -26.32 -7.20
C GLY A 37 -0.64 -25.77 -5.76
N TYR A 38 0.20 -26.40 -4.91
CA TYR A 38 0.39 -26.00 -3.51
C TYR A 38 1.06 -24.63 -3.35
N TRP A 39 1.85 -24.17 -4.33
CA TRP A 39 2.49 -22.85 -4.28
C TRP A 39 1.48 -21.72 -4.24
N PHE A 40 0.28 -21.91 -4.82
CA PHE A 40 -0.78 -20.93 -4.69
C PHE A 40 -1.20 -20.67 -3.23
N PHE A 41 -1.32 -21.74 -2.44
CA PHE A 41 -1.62 -21.59 -1.01
C PHE A 41 -0.49 -20.90 -0.24
N ALA A 42 0.77 -21.18 -0.61
CA ALA A 42 1.92 -20.47 -0.03
C ALA A 42 1.86 -18.96 -0.33
N VAL A 43 1.49 -18.58 -1.56
CA VAL A 43 1.30 -17.18 -1.95
C VAL A 43 0.17 -16.53 -1.15
N VAL A 44 -0.98 -17.19 -1.00
CA VAL A 44 -2.10 -16.66 -0.19
C VAL A 44 -1.71 -16.50 1.28
N ALA A 45 -1.03 -17.52 1.85
CA ALA A 45 -0.57 -17.49 3.24
C ALA A 45 0.51 -16.43 3.49
N LEU A 46 1.41 -16.19 2.54
CA LEU A 46 2.43 -15.15 2.63
C LEU A 46 1.81 -13.79 2.93
N TRP A 47 0.69 -13.45 2.31
CA TRP A 47 0.03 -12.16 2.51
C TRP A 47 -0.57 -11.98 3.90
N PHE A 48 -0.90 -13.07 4.61
CA PHE A 48 -1.23 -12.97 6.03
C PHE A 48 -0.07 -12.36 6.83
N PHE A 49 1.16 -12.82 6.59
CA PHE A 49 2.35 -12.30 7.25
C PHE A 49 2.71 -10.89 6.78
N LEU A 50 2.59 -10.59 5.48
CA LEU A 50 2.85 -9.25 4.96
C LEU A 50 1.91 -8.20 5.57
N TYR A 51 0.64 -8.53 5.78
CA TYR A 51 -0.29 -7.65 6.48
C TYR A 51 0.05 -7.48 7.97
N ILE A 52 0.75 -8.44 8.61
CA ILE A 52 1.28 -8.25 9.96
C ILE A 52 2.34 -7.14 9.97
N PHE A 53 3.28 -7.13 9.03
CA PHE A 53 4.28 -6.06 8.89
C PHE A 53 3.63 -4.69 8.68
N ASN A 54 2.70 -4.59 7.75
CA ASN A 54 1.96 -3.35 7.51
C ASN A 54 1.18 -2.87 8.76
N THR A 55 0.54 -3.81 9.45
CA THR A 55 -0.18 -3.49 10.69
C THR A 55 0.76 -3.07 11.80
N ALA A 56 1.93 -3.72 11.92
CA ALA A 56 2.94 -3.37 12.90
C ALA A 56 3.47 -1.96 12.66
N SER A 57 3.73 -1.58 11.41
CA SER A 57 4.12 -0.22 11.04
C SER A 57 3.10 0.82 11.54
N TRP A 58 1.83 0.61 11.26
CA TRP A 58 0.76 1.49 11.72
C TRP A 58 0.58 1.46 13.25
N TYR A 59 0.68 0.28 13.86
CA TYR A 59 0.62 0.11 15.30
C TYR A 59 1.73 0.90 16.02
N PHE A 60 2.97 0.88 15.52
CA PHE A 60 4.07 1.67 16.08
C PHE A 60 3.82 3.17 15.95
N ILE A 61 3.26 3.64 14.84
CA ILE A 61 2.86 5.05 14.67
C ILE A 61 1.84 5.43 15.73
N ILE A 62 0.78 4.66 15.93
CA ILE A 62 -0.25 4.93 16.93
C ILE A 62 0.34 4.94 18.35
N ARG A 63 1.12 3.90 18.68
CA ARG A 63 1.78 3.77 19.99
C ARG A 63 2.74 4.93 20.31
N SER A 64 3.33 5.50 19.29
CA SER A 64 4.22 6.65 19.45
C SER A 64 3.48 7.93 19.88
N GLN A 65 2.19 8.02 19.57
CA GLN A 65 1.32 9.14 19.91
C GLN A 65 0.57 8.93 21.23
N GLU A 66 0.68 7.75 21.87
CA GLU A 66 0.00 7.44 23.13
C GLU A 66 0.70 8.06 24.33
N THR A 67 -0.09 8.55 25.29
CA THR A 67 0.40 8.94 26.62
C THR A 67 0.89 7.72 27.43
N LYS A 68 1.61 7.96 28.53
CA LYS A 68 2.07 6.87 29.40
C LYS A 68 0.92 6.02 29.95
N GLU A 69 -0.18 6.66 30.34
CA GLU A 69 -1.38 5.97 30.85
C GLU A 69 -2.07 5.11 29.78
N GLU A 70 -2.21 5.64 28.57
CA GLU A 70 -2.82 4.94 27.44
C GLU A 70 -2.00 3.71 27.02
N LYS A 71 -0.66 3.81 27.07
CA LYS A 71 0.25 2.67 26.81
C LYS A 71 0.00 1.51 27.79
N THR A 72 -0.26 1.82 29.05
CA THR A 72 -0.56 0.82 30.09
C THR A 72 -1.91 0.14 29.85
N LYS A 73 -2.91 0.89 29.42
CA LYS A 73 -4.30 0.40 29.19
C LYS A 73 -4.49 -0.38 27.91
N LYS A 74 -3.49 -0.48 27.03
CA LYS A 74 -3.57 -1.13 25.69
C LYS A 74 -4.86 -0.79 24.93
N VAL A 75 -5.12 0.49 24.77
CA VAL A 75 -6.38 1.02 24.17
C VAL A 75 -6.69 0.40 22.81
N ILE A 76 -5.65 0.04 22.03
CA ILE A 76 -5.81 -0.54 20.70
C ILE A 76 -5.15 -1.94 20.65
N PRO A 77 -5.96 -3.02 20.61
CA PRO A 77 -5.42 -4.37 20.41
C PRO A 77 -4.85 -4.55 19.00
N PHE A 78 -3.69 -5.20 18.88
CA PHE A 78 -3.02 -5.42 17.61
C PHE A 78 -3.89 -6.17 16.58
N TRP A 79 -4.54 -7.26 16.99
CA TRP A 79 -5.38 -8.06 16.10
C TRP A 79 -6.66 -7.35 15.63
N TRP A 80 -7.17 -6.41 16.44
CA TRP A 80 -8.24 -5.54 16.00
C TRP A 80 -7.73 -4.58 14.91
N LEU A 81 -6.54 -3.98 15.11
CA LEU A 81 -5.92 -3.10 14.14
C LEU A 81 -5.58 -3.85 12.85
N TYR A 82 -5.14 -5.12 12.94
CA TYR A 82 -4.91 -6.00 11.80
C TYR A 82 -6.19 -6.15 10.94
N LYS A 83 -7.33 -6.44 11.57
CA LYS A 83 -8.62 -6.52 10.85
C LYS A 83 -8.96 -5.20 10.15
N VAL A 84 -8.80 -4.08 10.82
CA VAL A 84 -9.03 -2.74 10.24
C VAL A 84 -8.05 -2.46 9.09
N SER A 85 -6.79 -2.88 9.24
CA SER A 85 -5.75 -2.72 8.22
C SER A 85 -6.09 -3.49 6.94
N VAL A 86 -6.38 -4.80 7.06
CA VAL A 86 -6.76 -5.67 5.93
C VAL A 86 -8.05 -5.16 5.26
N SER A 87 -9.06 -4.77 6.04
CA SER A 87 -10.29 -4.17 5.51
C SER A 87 -10.03 -2.86 4.75
N GLY A 88 -9.13 -2.03 5.26
CA GLY A 88 -8.73 -0.80 4.59
C GLY A 88 -8.00 -1.07 3.25
N PHE A 89 -7.12 -2.05 3.19
CA PHE A 89 -6.47 -2.45 1.93
C PHE A 89 -7.49 -3.00 0.91
N ALA A 90 -8.46 -3.81 1.37
CA ALA A 90 -9.52 -4.30 0.49
C ALA A 90 -10.35 -3.15 -0.11
N LEU A 91 -10.68 -2.13 0.68
CA LEU A 91 -11.40 -0.95 0.21
C LEU A 91 -10.54 -0.10 -0.74
N ASN A 92 -9.25 0.06 -0.48
CA ASN A 92 -8.35 0.74 -1.39
C ASN A 92 -8.24 0.03 -2.74
N TYR A 93 -8.18 -1.29 -2.71
CA TYR A 93 -8.15 -2.10 -3.93
C TYR A 93 -9.46 -1.96 -4.73
N ALA A 94 -10.59 -1.86 -4.03
CA ALA A 94 -11.91 -1.69 -4.62
C ALA A 94 -12.20 -0.26 -5.14
N THR A 95 -11.41 0.75 -4.77
CA THR A 95 -11.68 2.14 -5.17
C THR A 95 -10.79 2.60 -6.31
N PRO A 96 -11.32 3.36 -7.29
CA PRO A 96 -10.50 4.02 -8.29
C PRO A 96 -9.46 4.94 -7.64
N GLY A 97 -8.21 4.90 -8.13
CA GLY A 97 -7.12 5.71 -7.58
C GLY A 97 -6.44 5.14 -6.34
N GLY A 98 -6.84 3.94 -5.86
CA GLY A 98 -6.06 3.12 -4.91
C GLY A 98 -5.90 3.64 -3.49
N LEU A 99 -6.38 4.85 -3.16
CA LEU A 99 -6.16 5.52 -1.85
C LEU A 99 -7.41 6.21 -1.29
N MET A 100 -8.58 6.02 -1.87
CA MET A 100 -9.76 6.80 -1.50
C MET A 100 -10.79 6.08 -0.62
N GLY A 101 -10.71 4.76 -0.46
CA GLY A 101 -11.69 3.97 0.28
C GLY A 101 -11.24 3.53 1.67
N GLY A 102 -9.99 3.12 1.78
CA GLY A 102 -9.44 2.53 3.00
C GLY A 102 -9.10 3.54 4.07
N GLU A 103 -8.58 4.72 3.71
CA GLU A 103 -8.17 5.76 4.66
C GLU A 103 -9.37 6.34 5.43
N PRO A 104 -10.46 6.76 4.79
CA PRO A 104 -11.66 7.20 5.50
C PRO A 104 -12.22 6.10 6.41
N TYR A 105 -12.19 4.85 5.98
CA TYR A 105 -12.62 3.72 6.80
C TYR A 105 -11.73 3.54 8.04
N ARG A 106 -10.41 3.57 7.89
CA ARG A 106 -9.43 3.47 8.98
C ARG A 106 -9.62 4.60 10.00
N ILE A 107 -9.77 5.85 9.54
CA ILE A 107 -10.03 7.02 10.39
C ILE A 107 -11.35 6.83 11.14
N MET A 108 -12.42 6.43 10.46
CA MET A 108 -13.73 6.22 11.04
C MET A 108 -13.72 5.13 12.14
N GLU A 109 -12.99 4.03 11.94
CA GLU A 109 -12.88 2.95 12.93
C GLU A 109 -12.02 3.36 14.12
N LEU A 110 -10.97 4.14 13.91
CA LEU A 110 -10.03 4.54 14.96
C LEU A 110 -10.51 5.72 15.81
N THR A 111 -11.26 6.65 15.22
CA THR A 111 -11.78 7.88 15.87
C THR A 111 -12.44 7.64 17.25
N PRO A 112 -13.28 6.61 17.48
CA PRO A 112 -13.90 6.40 18.80
C PRO A 112 -12.92 5.96 19.88
N LYS A 113 -11.72 5.54 19.50
CA LYS A 113 -10.70 5.02 20.43
C LYS A 113 -9.69 6.08 20.83
N ILE A 114 -9.28 6.94 19.90
CA ILE A 114 -8.19 7.90 20.11
C ILE A 114 -8.49 9.35 19.68
N GLY A 115 -9.73 9.62 19.29
CA GLY A 115 -10.15 10.93 18.79
C GLY A 115 -9.86 11.13 17.29
N VAL A 116 -10.54 12.11 16.69
CA VAL A 116 -10.48 12.39 15.23
C VAL A 116 -9.08 12.85 14.79
N GLU A 117 -8.45 13.75 15.51
CA GLU A 117 -7.16 14.33 15.13
C GLU A 117 -6.05 13.29 15.12
N ARG A 118 -5.94 12.48 16.19
CA ARG A 118 -4.94 11.41 16.29
C ARG A 118 -5.21 10.28 15.32
N ALA A 119 -6.48 9.93 15.09
CA ALA A 119 -6.84 8.95 14.08
C ALA A 119 -6.41 9.41 12.69
N THR A 120 -6.72 10.66 12.32
CA THR A 120 -6.38 11.23 11.02
C THR A 120 -4.86 11.35 10.85
N SER A 121 -4.15 11.89 11.83
CA SER A 121 -2.68 12.04 11.76
C SER A 121 -1.98 10.68 11.66
N SER A 122 -2.44 9.65 12.41
CA SER A 122 -1.84 8.32 12.36
C SER A 122 -2.04 7.65 11.00
N VAL A 123 -3.22 7.79 10.38
CA VAL A 123 -3.51 7.23 9.05
C VAL A 123 -2.73 7.97 7.98
N LEU A 124 -2.71 9.31 8.00
CA LEU A 124 -1.91 10.10 7.06
C LEU A 124 -0.43 9.75 7.15
N LEU A 125 0.12 9.65 8.35
CA LEU A 125 1.52 9.31 8.56
C LEU A 125 1.83 7.88 8.08
N PHE A 126 0.92 6.93 8.30
CA PHE A 126 1.06 5.57 7.79
C PHE A 126 1.09 5.54 6.26
N VAL A 127 0.14 6.23 5.59
CA VAL A 127 0.11 6.33 4.13
C VAL A 127 1.37 6.99 3.59
N MET A 128 1.83 8.06 4.24
CA MET A 128 3.04 8.76 3.84
C MET A 128 4.29 7.91 3.97
N THR A 129 4.46 7.17 5.08
CA THR A 129 5.60 6.25 5.25
C THR A 129 5.53 5.10 4.27
N HIS A 130 4.32 4.63 3.95
CA HIS A 130 4.09 3.63 2.92
C HIS A 130 4.55 4.10 1.53
N ILE A 131 4.15 5.31 1.11
CA ILE A 131 4.60 5.92 -0.15
C ILE A 131 6.10 6.19 -0.12
N PHE A 132 6.62 6.74 0.98
CA PHE A 132 8.04 7.02 1.16
C PHE A 132 8.93 5.78 1.02
N SER A 133 8.47 4.63 1.55
CA SER A 133 9.18 3.36 1.42
C SER A 133 9.22 2.84 -0.03
N HIS A 134 8.26 3.20 -0.90
CA HIS A 134 8.34 2.88 -2.34
C HIS A 134 9.52 3.58 -3.01
N PHE A 135 9.72 4.88 -2.73
CA PHE A 135 10.86 5.61 -3.31
C PHE A 135 12.20 5.03 -2.88
N TRP A 136 12.33 4.62 -1.61
CA TRP A 136 13.52 3.91 -1.14
C TRP A 136 13.68 2.54 -1.80
N PHE A 137 12.61 1.79 -1.96
CA PHE A 137 12.66 0.47 -2.59
C PHE A 137 13.09 0.57 -4.05
N TRP A 138 12.53 1.52 -4.81
CA TRP A 138 12.93 1.76 -6.20
C TRP A 138 14.37 2.27 -6.29
N LEU A 139 14.78 3.20 -5.43
CA LEU A 139 16.14 3.72 -5.41
C LEU A 139 17.17 2.61 -5.12
N LEU A 140 16.90 1.75 -4.13
CA LEU A 140 17.77 0.62 -3.77
C LEU A 140 17.77 -0.49 -4.82
N SER A 141 16.76 -0.59 -5.66
CA SER A 141 16.71 -1.53 -6.77
C SER A 141 17.62 -1.13 -7.92
N ILE A 142 18.02 0.14 -8.02
CA ILE A 142 18.97 0.60 -9.08
C ILE A 142 20.35 -0.03 -8.91
N PRO A 143 21.06 0.08 -7.76
CA PRO A 143 22.34 -0.61 -7.59
C PRO A 143 22.19 -2.12 -7.69
N LEU A 144 21.07 -2.71 -7.22
CA LEU A 144 20.81 -4.13 -7.39
C LEU A 144 20.77 -4.53 -8.87
N PHE A 145 20.08 -3.73 -9.71
CA PHE A 145 20.04 -3.96 -11.16
C PHE A 145 21.42 -3.88 -11.78
N ILE A 146 22.20 -2.82 -11.47
CA ILE A 146 23.55 -2.62 -12.02
C ILE A 146 24.50 -3.77 -11.65
N LEU A 147 24.34 -4.35 -10.46
CA LEU A 147 25.18 -5.46 -9.99
C LEU A 147 24.78 -6.83 -10.56
N THR A 148 23.54 -6.99 -11.00
CA THR A 148 23.00 -8.30 -11.39
C THR A 148 22.64 -8.42 -12.87
N GLN A 149 22.54 -7.30 -13.61
CA GLN A 149 22.09 -7.27 -14.98
C GLN A 149 23.06 -6.47 -15.85
N GLU A 150 23.09 -6.75 -17.15
CA GLU A 150 23.81 -5.94 -18.12
C GLU A 150 23.10 -4.60 -18.34
N VAL A 151 23.87 -3.52 -18.29
CA VAL A 151 23.32 -2.16 -18.40
C VAL A 151 23.61 -1.60 -19.79
N SER A 152 22.59 -1.57 -20.65
CA SER A 152 22.66 -0.85 -21.92
C SER A 152 22.63 0.67 -21.71
N VAL A 153 23.07 1.46 -22.67
CA VAL A 153 22.98 2.95 -22.60
C VAL A 153 21.56 3.43 -22.40
N PHE A 154 20.59 2.82 -23.06
CA PHE A 154 19.17 3.14 -22.88
C PHE A 154 18.71 2.86 -21.45
N MET A 155 19.08 1.72 -20.89
CA MET A 155 18.76 1.36 -19.51
C MET A 155 19.42 2.31 -18.51
N ALA A 156 20.69 2.70 -18.73
CA ALA A 156 21.38 3.68 -17.89
C ALA A 156 20.65 5.03 -17.84
N ILE A 157 20.11 5.49 -18.96
CA ILE A 157 19.29 6.72 -19.00
C ILE A 157 18.03 6.56 -18.15
N ILE A 158 17.29 5.45 -18.31
CA ILE A 158 16.05 5.18 -17.53
C ILE A 158 16.37 5.12 -16.03
N LEU A 159 17.39 4.36 -15.63
CA LEU A 159 17.79 4.23 -14.23
C LEU A 159 18.21 5.59 -13.64
N SER A 160 18.90 6.44 -14.41
CA SER A 160 19.28 7.79 -13.98
C SER A 160 18.06 8.70 -13.78
N LEU A 161 17.08 8.64 -14.69
CA LEU A 161 15.82 9.39 -14.56
C LEU A 161 15.01 8.94 -13.34
N VAL A 162 14.84 7.63 -13.16
CA VAL A 162 14.13 7.05 -12.01
C VAL A 162 14.88 7.38 -10.72
N GLY A 163 16.19 7.25 -10.69
CA GLY A 163 17.02 7.60 -9.53
C GLY A 163 16.89 9.06 -9.14
N THR A 164 16.98 9.98 -10.10
CA THR A 164 16.79 11.41 -9.87
C THR A 164 15.38 11.70 -9.32
N PHE A 165 14.36 11.10 -9.93
CA PHE A 165 12.96 11.21 -9.44
C PHE A 165 12.82 10.73 -8.00
N CYS A 166 13.37 9.57 -7.66
CA CYS A 166 13.33 9.03 -6.30
C CYS A 166 14.06 9.93 -5.30
N VAL A 167 15.25 10.43 -5.63
CA VAL A 167 16.02 11.34 -4.76
C VAL A 167 15.25 12.64 -4.51
N VAL A 168 14.68 13.25 -5.54
CA VAL A 168 13.85 14.46 -5.41
C VAL A 168 12.61 14.19 -4.56
N ALA A 169 11.94 13.05 -4.77
CA ALA A 169 10.77 12.67 -3.98
C ALA A 169 11.14 12.45 -2.51
N ILE A 170 12.21 11.71 -2.23
CA ILE A 170 12.72 11.49 -0.86
C ILE A 170 13.04 12.82 -0.18
N TRP A 171 13.75 13.71 -0.87
CA TRP A 171 14.05 15.04 -0.34
C TRP A 171 12.78 15.85 -0.06
N PHE A 172 11.79 15.80 -0.95
CA PHE A 172 10.50 16.47 -0.77
C PHE A 172 9.78 15.95 0.50
N PHE A 173 9.73 14.62 0.68
CA PHE A 173 9.12 14.01 1.85
C PHE A 173 9.85 14.40 3.14
N LEU A 174 11.17 14.26 3.18
CA LEU A 174 11.97 14.63 4.35
C LEU A 174 11.85 16.12 4.70
N SER A 175 11.78 17.00 3.71
CA SER A 175 11.54 18.41 3.94
C SER A 175 10.12 18.73 4.40
N GLY A 176 9.14 17.95 3.91
CA GLY A 176 7.73 18.08 4.24
C GLY A 176 7.42 17.70 5.69
N TYR A 177 8.04 16.65 6.22
CA TYR A 177 7.92 16.29 7.64
C TYR A 177 8.32 17.42 8.59
N LYS A 178 9.24 18.30 8.18
CA LYS A 178 9.71 19.45 8.99
C LYS A 178 8.83 20.70 8.86
N LYS A 179 8.15 20.88 7.72
CA LYS A 179 7.50 22.17 7.35
C LYS A 179 5.97 22.12 7.31
N GLY A 180 5.35 21.03 7.76
CA GLY A 180 3.91 20.82 7.67
C GLY A 180 3.48 20.25 6.32
N LEU A 181 2.93 19.05 6.33
CA LEU A 181 2.62 18.27 5.14
C LEU A 181 1.14 18.36 4.79
N ALA A 182 0.25 18.37 5.80
CA ALA A 182 -1.19 18.45 5.56
C ALA A 182 -1.57 19.80 4.92
N VAL A 183 -1.05 20.91 5.47
CA VAL A 183 -1.24 22.26 4.89
C VAL A 183 -0.62 22.33 3.49
N ARG A 184 0.56 21.74 3.27
CA ARG A 184 1.24 21.77 1.96
C ARG A 184 0.49 20.96 0.91
N MET A 185 -0.02 19.79 1.27
CA MET A 185 -0.86 18.98 0.37
C MET A 185 -2.14 19.72 -0.01
N MET A 186 -2.81 20.36 0.94
CA MET A 186 -4.01 21.14 0.67
C MET A 186 -3.73 22.36 -0.23
N ARG A 187 -2.57 23.01 -0.09
CA ARG A 187 -2.14 24.07 -0.99
C ARG A 187 -1.89 23.56 -2.41
N LEU A 188 -1.26 22.39 -2.56
CA LEU A 188 -1.05 21.77 -3.87
C LEU A 188 -2.38 21.42 -4.54
N LEU A 189 -3.36 20.87 -3.80
CA LEU A 189 -4.72 20.66 -4.30
C LEU A 189 -5.40 21.96 -4.70
N GLY A 190 -5.09 23.08 -4.02
CA GLY A 190 -5.54 24.42 -4.38
C GLY A 190 -5.00 24.94 -5.72
N ASN A 191 -4.01 24.30 -6.33
CA ASN A 191 -3.50 24.65 -7.67
C ASN A 191 -4.19 23.85 -8.79
N ILE A 192 -4.95 22.79 -8.44
CA ILE A 192 -5.65 21.95 -9.44
C ILE A 192 -6.95 22.64 -9.87
N PRO A 193 -7.17 22.85 -11.17
CA PRO A 193 -8.46 23.37 -11.69
C PRO A 193 -9.61 22.45 -11.24
N GLY A 194 -10.67 23.04 -10.67
CA GLY A 194 -11.81 22.29 -10.11
C GLY A 194 -11.75 22.08 -8.58
N ALA A 195 -10.60 21.79 -8.00
CA ALA A 195 -10.42 21.63 -6.54
C ALA A 195 -10.07 22.96 -5.83
N ARG A 196 -9.63 23.98 -6.58
CA ARG A 196 -9.06 25.24 -6.06
C ARG A 196 -9.96 25.96 -5.05
N LYS A 197 -11.25 26.15 -5.38
CA LYS A 197 -12.18 26.89 -4.52
C LYS A 197 -12.45 26.12 -3.22
N TRP A 198 -12.64 24.80 -3.34
CA TRP A 198 -12.89 23.92 -2.22
C TRP A 198 -11.65 23.83 -1.29
N ALA A 199 -10.48 23.59 -1.86
CA ALA A 199 -9.25 23.44 -1.05
C ALA A 199 -8.89 24.72 -0.31
N LYS A 200 -9.01 25.89 -0.94
CA LYS A 200 -8.77 27.20 -0.27
C LYS A 200 -9.75 27.45 0.86
N ARG A 201 -11.04 27.17 0.65
CA ARG A 201 -12.07 27.32 1.67
C ARG A 201 -11.82 26.35 2.83
N TYR A 202 -11.51 25.10 2.54
CA TYR A 202 -11.22 24.07 3.55
C TYR A 202 -10.01 24.43 4.42
N VAL A 203 -8.93 24.97 3.84
CA VAL A 203 -7.76 25.43 4.60
C VAL A 203 -8.12 26.54 5.57
N VAL A 204 -8.95 27.51 5.15
CA VAL A 204 -9.37 28.62 6.03
C VAL A 204 -10.28 28.15 7.15
N GLU A 205 -11.25 27.26 6.85
CA GLU A 205 -12.21 26.75 7.83
C GLU A 205 -11.60 25.75 8.83
N HIS A 206 -10.49 25.08 8.49
CA HIS A 206 -9.88 24.00 9.30
C HIS A 206 -8.37 24.25 9.58
N ASP A 207 -7.91 25.49 9.56
CA ASP A 207 -6.48 25.82 9.73
C ASP A 207 -5.89 25.25 11.03
N GLU A 208 -6.60 25.39 12.15
CA GLU A 208 -6.16 24.86 13.45
C GLU A 208 -6.05 23.33 13.45
N GLN A 209 -7.03 22.63 12.88
CA GLN A 209 -7.00 21.17 12.77
C GLN A 209 -5.87 20.66 11.87
N LEU A 210 -5.63 21.35 10.74
CA LEU A 210 -4.54 21.02 9.82
C LEU A 210 -3.18 21.24 10.48
N ARG A 211 -3.01 22.33 11.23
CA ARG A 211 -1.78 22.59 12.00
C ARG A 211 -1.56 21.57 13.11
N ASN A 212 -2.62 21.16 13.82
CA ASN A 212 -2.53 20.11 14.83
C ASN A 212 -2.08 18.78 14.23
N ILE A 213 -2.61 18.41 13.06
CA ILE A 213 -2.17 17.23 12.32
C ILE A 213 -0.69 17.36 11.92
N ASP A 214 -0.28 18.50 11.37
CA ASP A 214 1.10 18.75 10.99
C ASP A 214 2.07 18.72 12.18
N ASN A 215 1.66 19.27 13.33
CA ASN A 215 2.43 19.19 14.57
C ASN A 215 2.61 17.76 15.07
N GLN A 216 1.58 16.91 14.98
CA GLN A 216 1.68 15.50 15.36
C GLN A 216 2.59 14.72 14.42
N ILE A 217 2.55 15.00 13.11
CA ILE A 217 3.46 14.43 12.11
C ILE A 217 4.91 14.86 12.39
N ALA A 218 5.13 16.15 12.63
CA ALA A 218 6.44 16.70 12.94
C ALA A 218 7.01 16.17 14.25
N ALA A 219 6.17 15.98 15.27
CA ALA A 219 6.56 15.42 16.56
C ALA A 219 7.11 14.00 16.42
N LEU A 220 6.50 13.15 15.61
CA LEU A 220 7.02 11.81 15.36
C LEU A 220 8.40 11.85 14.69
N HIS A 221 8.58 12.69 13.68
CA HIS A 221 9.86 12.81 12.98
C HIS A 221 10.97 13.39 13.86
N ASN A 222 10.68 14.42 14.66
CA ASN A 222 11.68 15.16 15.45
C ASN A 222 11.96 14.51 16.80
N GLN A 223 10.94 14.00 17.49
CA GLN A 223 11.05 13.49 18.86
C GLN A 223 11.25 11.98 18.93
N GLN A 224 10.79 11.23 17.91
CA GLN A 224 10.83 9.76 17.91
C GLN A 224 11.48 9.21 16.63
N ARG A 225 12.68 9.72 16.31
CA ARG A 225 13.45 9.29 15.12
C ARG A 225 13.58 7.77 15.02
N LYS A 226 13.81 7.08 16.14
CA LYS A 226 13.92 5.60 16.18
C LYS A 226 12.64 4.94 15.67
N THR A 227 11.47 5.40 16.12
CA THR A 227 10.18 4.87 15.68
C THR A 227 9.96 5.14 14.19
N PHE A 228 10.27 6.36 13.71
CA PHE A 228 10.16 6.68 12.29
C PHE A 228 11.02 5.74 11.43
N PHE A 229 12.31 5.57 11.77
CA PHE A 229 13.19 4.66 11.05
C PHE A 229 12.73 3.21 11.13
N SER A 230 12.24 2.74 12.29
CA SER A 230 11.70 1.39 12.44
C SER A 230 10.48 1.15 11.56
N VAL A 231 9.58 2.14 11.44
CA VAL A 231 8.40 2.05 10.57
C VAL A 231 8.80 2.01 9.10
N VAL A 232 9.69 2.90 8.66
CA VAL A 232 10.18 2.92 7.28
C VAL A 232 10.91 1.62 6.94
N LEU A 233 11.74 1.11 7.85
CA LEU A 233 12.44 -0.15 7.67
C LEU A 233 11.46 -1.34 7.60
N SER A 234 10.44 -1.37 8.46
CA SER A 234 9.41 -2.41 8.45
C SER A 234 8.64 -2.42 7.12
N GLU A 235 8.27 -1.25 6.60
CA GLU A 235 7.63 -1.11 5.30
C GLU A 235 8.56 -1.56 4.15
N LEU A 236 9.84 -1.22 4.22
CA LEU A 236 10.83 -1.64 3.23
C LEU A 236 11.04 -3.15 3.26
N MET A 237 11.16 -3.75 4.46
CA MET A 237 11.26 -5.21 4.62
C MET A 237 10.00 -5.92 4.08
N CYS A 238 8.82 -5.38 4.35
CA CYS A 238 7.58 -5.90 3.80
C CYS A 238 7.63 -5.96 2.25
N ARG A 239 8.21 -4.94 1.59
CA ARG A 239 8.36 -4.92 0.12
C ARG A 239 9.38 -5.95 -0.36
N VAL A 240 10.50 -6.08 0.33
CA VAL A 240 11.49 -7.13 0.02
C VAL A 240 10.82 -8.50 0.16
N PHE A 241 10.13 -8.77 1.27
CA PHE A 241 9.42 -10.05 1.45
C PHE A 241 8.26 -10.26 0.48
N SER A 242 7.63 -9.20 -0.04
CA SER A 242 6.60 -9.36 -1.07
C SER A 242 7.16 -9.96 -2.38
N ALA A 243 8.47 -9.86 -2.64
CA ALA A 243 9.10 -10.53 -3.77
C ALA A 243 9.06 -12.07 -3.66
N LEU A 244 8.86 -12.64 -2.46
CA LEU A 244 8.61 -14.08 -2.30
C LEU A 244 7.34 -14.53 -3.01
N GLU A 245 6.36 -13.65 -3.22
CA GLU A 245 5.17 -13.95 -4.00
C GLU A 245 5.57 -14.33 -5.43
N VAL A 246 6.35 -13.47 -6.10
CA VAL A 246 6.85 -13.74 -7.45
C VAL A 246 7.77 -14.96 -7.47
N TYR A 247 8.61 -15.10 -6.46
CA TYR A 247 9.50 -16.24 -6.32
C TYR A 247 8.74 -17.57 -6.26
N PHE A 248 7.71 -17.69 -5.43
CA PHE A 248 6.89 -18.90 -5.33
C PHE A 248 6.11 -19.19 -6.61
N ILE A 249 5.61 -18.15 -7.29
CA ILE A 249 4.89 -18.32 -8.55
C ILE A 249 5.85 -18.78 -9.65
N LEU A 250 7.04 -18.23 -9.74
CA LEU A 250 8.02 -18.61 -10.77
C LEU A 250 8.61 -20.00 -10.54
N LEU A 251 8.70 -20.48 -9.28
CA LEU A 251 9.11 -21.87 -8.98
C LEU A 251 8.17 -22.92 -9.58
N VAL A 252 6.93 -22.57 -9.92
CA VAL A 252 6.01 -23.44 -10.66
C VAL A 252 6.50 -23.69 -12.09
N LEU A 253 7.11 -22.70 -12.71
CA LEU A 253 7.50 -22.72 -14.13
C LEU A 253 8.99 -23.08 -14.35
N PHE A 254 9.82 -22.78 -13.36
CA PHE A 254 11.28 -22.91 -13.48
C PHE A 254 11.85 -23.69 -12.29
N PRO A 255 12.77 -24.62 -12.52
CA PRO A 255 13.35 -25.44 -11.44
C PRO A 255 14.24 -24.62 -10.49
N SER A 256 14.76 -23.47 -10.96
CA SER A 256 15.55 -22.54 -10.15
C SER A 256 15.17 -21.10 -10.49
N VAL A 257 15.00 -20.28 -9.46
CA VAL A 257 14.64 -18.87 -9.58
C VAL A 257 15.61 -18.04 -8.75
N ASN A 258 16.13 -16.96 -9.30
CA ASN A 258 16.97 -16.04 -8.55
C ASN A 258 16.05 -15.04 -7.81
N TYR A 259 16.13 -15.04 -6.47
CA TYR A 259 15.33 -14.14 -5.64
C TYR A 259 15.61 -12.65 -5.88
N LEU A 260 16.85 -12.28 -6.23
CA LEU A 260 17.20 -10.90 -6.57
C LEU A 260 16.46 -10.42 -7.81
N ASN A 261 16.27 -11.31 -8.81
CA ASN A 261 15.43 -11.01 -9.97
C ASN A 261 13.97 -10.79 -9.56
N CYS A 262 13.44 -11.53 -8.58
CA CYS A 262 12.08 -11.34 -8.08
C CYS A 262 11.92 -9.97 -7.40
N ILE A 263 12.93 -9.48 -6.67
CA ILE A 263 12.95 -8.12 -6.12
C ILE A 263 12.90 -7.08 -7.25
N LEU A 264 13.69 -7.26 -8.31
CA LEU A 264 13.68 -6.37 -9.48
C LEU A 264 12.31 -6.39 -10.20
N ILE A 265 11.70 -7.57 -10.37
CA ILE A 265 10.37 -7.70 -10.96
C ILE A 265 9.33 -6.91 -10.16
N ILE A 266 9.29 -7.08 -8.83
CA ILE A 266 8.36 -6.33 -7.96
C ILE A 266 8.64 -4.84 -7.99
N SER A 267 9.92 -4.45 -7.98
CA SER A 267 10.31 -3.04 -8.03
C SER A 267 9.82 -2.37 -9.31
N PHE A 268 10.10 -2.97 -10.46
CA PHE A 268 9.67 -2.46 -11.76
C PHE A 268 8.16 -2.44 -11.91
N THR A 269 7.51 -3.54 -11.54
CA THR A 269 6.04 -3.66 -11.60
C THR A 269 5.35 -2.63 -10.73
N THR A 270 5.82 -2.42 -9.50
CA THR A 270 5.23 -1.43 -8.60
C THR A 270 5.51 0.00 -9.04
N LEU A 271 6.67 0.30 -9.58
CA LEU A 271 6.96 1.60 -10.20
C LEU A 271 5.99 1.89 -11.35
N PHE A 272 5.86 0.95 -12.29
CA PHE A 272 4.99 1.08 -13.45
C PHE A 272 3.51 1.21 -13.05
N ALA A 273 3.04 0.37 -12.12
CA ALA A 273 1.68 0.43 -11.61
C ALA A 273 1.37 1.75 -10.88
N ASN A 274 2.35 2.30 -10.14
CA ASN A 274 2.18 3.58 -9.45
C ASN A 274 2.25 4.79 -10.41
N LEU A 275 2.96 4.71 -11.52
CA LEU A 275 2.92 5.74 -12.58
C LEU A 275 1.54 5.78 -13.25
N LEU A 276 0.87 4.63 -13.34
CA LEU A 276 -0.48 4.47 -13.91
C LEU A 276 -1.58 4.46 -12.83
N PHE A 277 -1.37 5.11 -11.70
CA PHE A 277 -2.29 5.12 -10.55
C PHE A 277 -3.71 5.60 -10.88
N PHE A 278 -3.88 6.38 -11.95
CA PHE A 278 -5.18 6.90 -12.41
C PHE A 278 -6.04 5.84 -13.12
N MET A 279 -5.47 4.68 -13.47
CA MET A 279 -6.22 3.59 -14.09
C MET A 279 -7.09 2.89 -13.03
N PRO A 280 -8.40 2.75 -13.28
CA PRO A 280 -9.28 2.04 -12.36
C PRO A 280 -8.77 0.61 -12.10
N LEU A 281 -8.76 0.18 -10.84
CA LEU A 281 -8.30 -1.15 -10.40
C LEU A 281 -6.86 -1.49 -10.82
N GLN A 282 -6.08 -0.52 -11.29
CA GLN A 282 -4.75 -0.69 -11.90
C GLN A 282 -4.73 -1.75 -13.03
N LEU A 283 -5.89 -1.92 -13.70
CA LEU A 283 -6.03 -2.87 -14.81
C LEU A 283 -5.10 -2.48 -15.96
N GLY A 284 -4.36 -3.46 -16.48
CA GLY A 284 -3.35 -3.26 -17.52
C GLY A 284 -2.00 -2.73 -16.99
N GLY A 285 -2.00 -1.83 -16.01
CA GLY A 285 -0.76 -1.26 -15.45
C GLY A 285 0.09 -2.29 -14.73
N ARG A 286 -0.52 -3.11 -13.89
CA ARG A 286 0.18 -4.14 -13.13
C ARG A 286 0.51 -5.37 -13.99
N GLU A 287 -0.43 -5.79 -14.82
CA GLU A 287 -0.22 -6.88 -15.79
C GLU A 287 0.89 -6.53 -16.78
N GLY A 288 0.86 -5.32 -17.34
CA GLY A 288 1.92 -4.80 -18.18
C GLY A 288 3.26 -4.70 -17.45
N GLY A 289 3.25 -4.27 -16.19
CA GLY A 289 4.43 -4.24 -15.34
C GLY A 289 5.07 -5.62 -15.16
N PHE A 290 4.30 -6.64 -14.84
CA PHE A 290 4.80 -8.02 -14.74
C PHE A 290 5.29 -8.56 -16.08
N LEU A 291 4.52 -8.34 -17.15
CA LEU A 291 4.93 -8.78 -18.49
C LEU A 291 6.26 -8.16 -18.88
N MET A 292 6.42 -6.85 -18.74
CA MET A 292 7.63 -6.14 -19.13
C MET A 292 8.82 -6.48 -18.24
N SER A 293 8.63 -6.55 -16.91
CA SER A 293 9.72 -6.82 -15.98
C SER A 293 10.24 -8.26 -16.09
N VAL A 294 9.35 -9.24 -16.22
CA VAL A 294 9.70 -10.66 -16.37
C VAL A 294 10.44 -10.88 -17.71
N SER A 295 9.90 -10.31 -18.81
CA SER A 295 10.53 -10.41 -20.14
C SER A 295 11.86 -9.65 -20.19
N GLY A 296 11.95 -8.49 -19.55
CA GLY A 296 13.18 -7.68 -19.48
C GLY A 296 14.33 -8.37 -18.73
N LEU A 297 14.02 -9.34 -17.87
CA LEU A 297 15.03 -10.19 -17.18
C LEU A 297 15.28 -11.52 -17.88
N GLY A 298 14.93 -11.64 -19.16
CA GLY A 298 15.22 -12.81 -19.99
C GLY A 298 14.30 -14.02 -19.77
N LEU A 299 13.22 -13.85 -19.00
CA LEU A 299 12.19 -14.88 -18.85
C LEU A 299 11.12 -14.74 -19.93
N THR A 300 10.28 -15.77 -20.10
CA THR A 300 9.24 -15.77 -21.14
C THR A 300 8.10 -14.78 -20.82
N ALA A 301 7.51 -14.15 -21.83
CA ALA A 301 6.35 -13.29 -21.68
C ALA A 301 5.16 -14.05 -21.06
N SER A 302 5.00 -15.35 -21.34
CA SER A 302 3.99 -16.21 -20.75
C SER A 302 4.16 -16.35 -19.23
N ALA A 303 5.39 -16.38 -18.73
CA ALA A 303 5.66 -16.37 -17.29
C ALA A 303 5.19 -15.07 -16.62
N GLY A 304 5.41 -13.91 -17.26
CA GLY A 304 4.91 -12.63 -16.78
C GLY A 304 3.38 -12.57 -16.69
N ILE A 305 2.69 -13.10 -17.71
CA ILE A 305 1.22 -13.21 -17.72
C ILE A 305 0.75 -14.16 -16.61
N PHE A 306 1.44 -15.28 -16.42
CA PHE A 306 1.12 -16.24 -15.36
C PHE A 306 1.27 -15.64 -13.97
N VAL A 307 2.37 -14.91 -13.70
CA VAL A 307 2.57 -14.17 -12.44
C VAL A 307 1.42 -13.18 -12.22
N ALA A 308 1.09 -12.36 -13.22
CA ALA A 308 0.02 -11.39 -13.13
C ALA A 308 -1.34 -12.05 -12.79
N LEU A 309 -1.65 -13.18 -13.40
CA LEU A 309 -2.89 -13.93 -13.18
C LEU A 309 -2.99 -14.43 -11.73
N ILE A 310 -1.96 -15.11 -11.23
CA ILE A 310 -1.94 -15.66 -9.86
C ILE A 310 -2.01 -14.54 -8.81
N VAL A 311 -1.27 -13.45 -9.02
CA VAL A 311 -1.33 -12.26 -8.17
C VAL A 311 -2.74 -11.69 -8.14
N ARG A 312 -3.43 -11.61 -9.29
CA ARG A 312 -4.81 -11.10 -9.36
C ARG A 312 -5.79 -11.96 -8.56
N VAL A 313 -5.71 -13.30 -8.70
CA VAL A 313 -6.57 -14.22 -7.94
C VAL A 313 -6.33 -14.07 -6.43
N ARG A 314 -5.08 -14.02 -5.99
CA ARG A 314 -4.73 -13.77 -4.59
C ARG A 314 -5.30 -12.43 -4.09
N GLU A 315 -5.22 -11.36 -4.88
CA GLU A 315 -5.78 -10.04 -4.53
C GLU A 315 -7.29 -10.11 -4.32
N LEU A 316 -8.01 -10.82 -5.18
CA LEU A 316 -9.45 -11.02 -5.03
C LEU A 316 -9.79 -11.76 -3.74
N ILE A 317 -9.03 -12.81 -3.40
CA ILE A 317 -9.23 -13.57 -2.15
C ILE A 317 -9.04 -12.65 -0.94
N TRP A 318 -7.95 -11.89 -0.88
CA TRP A 318 -7.69 -10.99 0.24
C TRP A 318 -8.65 -9.80 0.29
N THR A 319 -9.13 -9.32 -0.85
CA THR A 319 -10.20 -8.32 -0.92
C THR A 319 -11.49 -8.88 -0.34
N ALA A 320 -11.89 -10.10 -0.71
CA ALA A 320 -13.05 -10.76 -0.14
C ALA A 320 -12.93 -10.95 1.37
N ILE A 321 -11.77 -11.43 1.85
CA ILE A 321 -11.47 -11.56 3.29
C ILE A 321 -11.60 -10.21 3.99
N GLY A 322 -10.98 -9.15 3.47
CA GLY A 322 -11.01 -7.81 4.06
C GLY A 322 -12.42 -7.23 4.13
N LEU A 323 -13.24 -7.42 3.09
CA LEU A 323 -14.64 -7.00 3.08
C LEU A 323 -15.49 -7.78 4.11
N LEU A 324 -15.27 -9.09 4.25
CA LEU A 324 -15.92 -9.89 5.28
C LEU A 324 -15.54 -9.41 6.68
N LEU A 325 -14.28 -9.06 6.91
CA LEU A 325 -13.82 -8.54 8.21
C LEU A 325 -14.51 -7.22 8.61
N ILE A 326 -14.95 -6.39 7.66
CA ILE A 326 -15.77 -5.19 7.94
C ILE A 326 -17.08 -5.60 8.65
N LYS A 327 -17.71 -6.67 8.19
CA LYS A 327 -18.97 -7.17 8.75
C LYS A 327 -18.78 -7.78 10.15
N PHE A 328 -17.73 -8.57 10.35
CA PHE A 328 -17.45 -9.24 11.63
C PHE A 328 -16.96 -8.30 12.73
N ASN A 329 -16.35 -7.16 12.40
CA ASN A 329 -15.94 -6.15 13.37
C ASN A 329 -17.15 -5.54 14.14
N LYS A 330 -18.38 -5.77 13.65
CA LYS A 330 -19.64 -5.31 14.27
C LYS A 330 -20.07 -6.10 15.52
N GLN A 331 -19.70 -7.38 15.65
CA GLN A 331 -20.26 -8.26 16.69
C GLN A 331 -19.66 -8.02 18.08
N HIS A 332 -18.43 -7.56 18.19
CA HIS A 332 -17.77 -7.28 19.47
C HIS A 332 -18.17 -5.95 20.15
N ARG A 333 -19.13 -5.19 19.60
CA ARG A 333 -19.65 -3.95 20.20
C ARG A 333 -21.01 -4.11 20.87
N LYS A 334 -21.54 -5.32 20.94
CA LYS A 334 -22.86 -5.62 21.58
C LYS A 334 -22.74 -6.32 22.93
N SER A 335 -21.54 -6.60 23.43
CA SER A 335 -21.29 -7.15 24.78
C SER A 335 -20.70 -6.11 25.70
#